data_f9a25666b64e727b28940826e338bb54
#
_entry.id   f9a25666b64e727b28940826e338bb54
#
_cell.length_a   1.000
_cell.length_b   1.000
_cell.length_c   1.000
_cell.angle_alpha   90.00
_cell.angle_beta   90.00
_cell.angle_gamma   90.00
#
_symmetry.space_group_name_H-M   'P 1'
#
loop_
_entity.id
_entity.type
_entity.pdbx_description
1 polymer ?
#
loop_
_entity_poly.entity_id
_entity_poly.type
_entity_poly.pdbx_seq_one_letter_code
_entity_poly.pdbx_strand_id
1 'polypeptide(L)'
;VNLPIGIALLPIIFLVLLLSINVFIYGDDSLNGTNQFILILSGLFGASIGFIYKVSYKDILTSISNSVKSVTGALLILLFVGALAGTWMISGIIPSMVYYGLKILDPNIFLPACIIICSIISVATGSSWTTSATVGIALVGIGQALGISAGMVGGAVISGAYFGDKLSPLSDTTNLAAA
;
A
#
# COMPACT_ATOMS: atom_id res chain seq x y z
N VAL A 1 6.78 3.57 -32.50
CA VAL A 1 5.79 2.57 -32.98
C VAL A 1 4.41 3.12 -32.62
N ASN A 2 3.60 3.42 -33.64
CA ASN A 2 2.21 3.89 -33.44
C ASN A 2 1.31 2.67 -33.25
N LEU A 3 1.13 2.24 -32.00
CA LEU A 3 0.13 1.22 -31.65
C LEU A 3 -1.27 1.85 -31.65
N PRO A 4 -2.27 1.23 -32.29
CA PRO A 4 -3.67 1.64 -32.13
C PRO A 4 -4.07 1.53 -30.65
N ILE A 5 -4.77 2.53 -30.15
CA ILE A 5 -5.18 2.60 -28.73
C ILE A 5 -5.90 1.33 -28.28
N GLY A 6 -6.76 0.74 -29.15
CA GLY A 6 -7.48 -0.50 -28.82
C GLY A 6 -6.55 -1.67 -28.53
N ILE A 7 -5.43 -1.79 -29.27
CA ILE A 7 -4.45 -2.87 -29.05
C ILE A 7 -3.59 -2.60 -27.81
N ALA A 8 -3.26 -1.33 -27.56
CA ALA A 8 -2.52 -0.93 -26.35
C ALA A 8 -3.32 -1.20 -25.06
N LEU A 9 -4.65 -1.20 -25.14
CA LEU A 9 -5.53 -1.48 -24.00
C LEU A 9 -5.71 -2.99 -23.72
N LEU A 10 -5.42 -3.87 -24.69
CA LEU A 10 -5.64 -5.32 -24.53
C LEU A 10 -4.93 -5.91 -23.31
N PRO A 11 -3.64 -5.61 -23.00
CA PRO A 11 -2.99 -6.14 -21.82
C PRO A 11 -3.66 -5.67 -20.52
N ILE A 12 -4.17 -4.45 -20.49
CA ILE A 12 -4.86 -3.89 -19.33
C ILE A 12 -6.20 -4.57 -19.12
N ILE A 13 -6.97 -4.75 -20.18
CA ILE A 13 -8.25 -5.48 -20.14
C ILE A 13 -8.02 -6.92 -19.69
N PHE A 14 -7.01 -7.59 -20.24
CA PHE A 14 -6.63 -8.95 -19.87
C PHE A 14 -6.27 -9.04 -18.38
N LEU A 15 -5.46 -8.12 -17.88
CA LEU A 15 -5.09 -8.04 -16.48
C LEU A 15 -6.31 -7.86 -15.58
N VAL A 16 -7.18 -6.89 -15.89
CA VAL A 16 -8.38 -6.60 -15.09
C VAL A 16 -9.33 -7.79 -15.06
N LEU A 17 -9.54 -8.46 -16.19
CA LEU A 17 -10.38 -9.66 -16.27
C LEU A 17 -9.82 -10.79 -15.40
N LEU A 18 -8.53 -11.09 -15.52
CA LEU A 18 -7.91 -12.16 -14.73
C LEU A 18 -7.92 -11.85 -13.23
N LEU A 19 -7.62 -10.61 -12.83
CA LEU A 19 -7.70 -10.22 -11.41
C LEU A 19 -9.13 -10.30 -10.88
N SER A 20 -10.12 -9.87 -11.66
CA SER A 20 -11.54 -9.98 -11.28
C SER A 20 -11.97 -11.43 -11.08
N ILE A 21 -11.61 -12.32 -12.01
CA ILE A 21 -11.87 -13.76 -11.89
C ILE A 21 -11.18 -14.34 -10.66
N ASN A 22 -9.92 -13.96 -10.43
CA ASN A 22 -9.15 -14.43 -9.29
C ASN A 22 -9.81 -14.06 -7.95
N VAL A 23 -10.19 -12.78 -7.80
CA VAL A 23 -10.88 -12.31 -6.58
C VAL A 23 -12.25 -12.97 -6.43
N PHE A 24 -12.97 -13.21 -7.54
CA PHE A 24 -14.27 -13.88 -7.50
C PHE A 24 -14.16 -15.35 -7.04
N ILE A 25 -13.08 -16.05 -7.45
CA ILE A 25 -12.89 -17.48 -7.12
C ILE A 25 -12.27 -17.66 -5.74
N TYR A 26 -11.24 -16.86 -5.40
CA TYR A 26 -10.41 -17.07 -4.21
C TYR A 26 -10.68 -16.08 -3.08
N GLY A 27 -11.47 -15.02 -3.31
CA GLY A 27 -11.76 -14.00 -2.28
C GLY A 27 -10.47 -13.43 -1.66
N ASP A 28 -10.37 -13.50 -0.33
CA ASP A 28 -9.22 -13.00 0.42
C ASP A 28 -7.93 -13.78 0.15
N ASP A 29 -8.03 -15.07 -0.23
CA ASP A 29 -6.87 -15.92 -0.57
C ASP A 29 -6.23 -15.53 -1.92
N SER A 30 -6.87 -14.68 -2.71
CA SER A 30 -6.32 -14.17 -3.96
C SER A 30 -4.97 -13.47 -3.80
N LEU A 31 -4.66 -12.95 -2.61
CA LEU A 31 -3.40 -12.27 -2.28
C LEU A 31 -2.23 -13.24 -2.03
N ASN A 32 -2.50 -14.53 -1.84
CA ASN A 32 -1.51 -15.55 -1.48
C ASN A 32 -0.68 -16.09 -2.68
N GLY A 33 -0.31 -15.21 -3.62
CA GLY A 33 0.56 -15.53 -4.76
C GLY A 33 -0.13 -15.51 -6.12
N THR A 34 -1.44 -15.76 -6.19
CA THR A 34 -2.18 -15.83 -7.46
C THR A 34 -2.19 -14.49 -8.19
N ASN A 35 -2.33 -13.37 -7.46
CA ASN A 35 -2.25 -12.02 -8.03
C ASN A 35 -0.89 -11.77 -8.69
N GLN A 36 0.22 -12.19 -8.05
CA GLN A 36 1.57 -12.01 -8.57
C GLN A 36 1.77 -12.80 -9.87
N PHE A 37 1.24 -14.02 -9.93
CA PHE A 37 1.28 -14.83 -11.13
C PHE A 37 0.50 -14.16 -12.29
N ILE A 38 -0.69 -13.62 -12.02
CA ILE A 38 -1.51 -12.92 -13.00
C ILE A 38 -0.79 -11.66 -13.53
N LEU A 39 -0.12 -10.91 -12.66
CA LEU A 39 0.67 -9.75 -13.05
C LEU A 39 1.80 -10.14 -14.01
N ILE A 40 2.54 -11.21 -13.71
CA ILE A 40 3.61 -11.72 -14.59
C ILE A 40 3.02 -12.18 -15.93
N LEU A 41 1.93 -12.94 -15.91
CA LEU A 41 1.29 -13.44 -17.12
C LEU A 41 0.79 -12.29 -18.02
N SER A 42 0.20 -11.26 -17.42
CA SER A 42 -0.27 -10.08 -18.14
C SER A 42 0.88 -9.25 -18.69
N GLY A 43 1.99 -9.18 -17.97
CA GLY A 43 3.23 -8.55 -18.46
C GLY A 43 3.82 -9.30 -19.65
N LEU A 44 3.85 -10.63 -19.62
CA LEU A 44 4.28 -11.46 -20.75
C LEU A 44 3.34 -11.32 -21.96
N PHE A 45 2.04 -11.23 -21.71
CA PHE A 45 1.06 -10.98 -22.78
C PHE A 45 1.28 -9.60 -23.44
N GLY A 46 1.52 -8.55 -22.63
CA GLY A 46 1.87 -7.23 -23.13
C GLY A 46 3.17 -7.21 -23.95
N ALA A 47 4.20 -7.91 -23.46
CA ALA A 47 5.47 -8.06 -24.18
C ALA A 47 5.28 -8.79 -25.53
N SER A 48 4.45 -9.84 -25.56
CA SER A 48 4.13 -10.59 -26.77
C SER A 48 3.46 -9.70 -27.83
N ILE A 49 2.52 -8.85 -27.43
CA ILE A 49 1.93 -7.83 -28.33
C ILE A 49 3.02 -6.88 -28.82
N GLY A 50 3.89 -6.41 -27.93
CA GLY A 50 5.03 -5.56 -28.31
C GLY A 50 5.89 -6.19 -29.40
N PHE A 51 6.23 -7.47 -29.31
CA PHE A 51 6.99 -8.21 -30.31
C PHE A 51 6.26 -8.30 -31.66
N ILE A 52 4.95 -8.54 -31.66
CA ILE A 52 4.14 -8.56 -32.88
C ILE A 52 4.22 -7.22 -33.61
N TYR A 53 4.27 -6.11 -32.86
CA TYR A 53 4.40 -4.75 -33.38
C TYR A 53 5.86 -4.28 -33.55
N LYS A 54 6.80 -5.23 -33.58
CA LYS A 54 8.24 -4.98 -33.83
C LYS A 54 8.91 -4.07 -32.80
N VAL A 55 8.41 -4.04 -31.56
CA VAL A 55 9.15 -3.43 -30.44
C VAL A 55 10.36 -4.32 -30.14
N SER A 56 11.55 -3.71 -30.06
CA SER A 56 12.75 -4.51 -29.84
C SER A 56 12.79 -5.04 -28.39
N TYR A 57 13.40 -6.20 -28.21
CA TYR A 57 13.66 -6.77 -26.86
C TYR A 57 14.40 -5.78 -25.96
N LYS A 58 15.34 -5.03 -26.53
CA LYS A 58 16.10 -4.01 -25.80
C LYS A 58 15.21 -2.88 -25.28
N ASP A 59 14.23 -2.45 -26.06
CA ASP A 59 13.30 -1.38 -25.65
C ASP A 59 12.38 -1.87 -24.53
N ILE A 60 11.91 -3.12 -24.61
CA ILE A 60 11.10 -3.75 -23.56
C ILE A 60 11.90 -3.81 -22.25
N LEU A 61 13.15 -4.32 -22.30
CA LEU A 61 14.00 -4.38 -21.11
C LEU A 61 14.32 -3.00 -20.53
N THR A 62 14.57 -2.02 -21.39
CA THR A 62 14.82 -0.64 -20.95
C THR A 62 13.60 -0.05 -20.26
N SER A 63 12.41 -0.28 -20.80
CA SER A 63 11.14 0.17 -20.19
C SER A 63 10.89 -0.49 -18.84
N ILE A 64 11.13 -1.79 -18.72
CA ILE A 64 11.03 -2.52 -17.44
C ILE A 64 12.03 -1.94 -16.43
N SER A 65 13.28 -1.77 -16.83
CA SER A 65 14.34 -1.22 -15.97
C SER A 65 13.99 0.19 -15.47
N ASN A 66 13.49 1.04 -16.35
CA ASN A 66 13.05 2.40 -15.97
C ASN A 66 11.86 2.37 -15.00
N SER A 67 10.89 1.49 -15.23
CA SER A 67 9.75 1.31 -14.32
C SER A 67 10.19 0.82 -12.95
N VAL A 68 11.06 -0.18 -12.87
CA VAL A 68 11.63 -0.65 -11.61
C VAL A 68 12.40 0.47 -10.91
N LYS A 69 13.24 1.21 -11.63
CA LYS A 69 13.98 2.35 -11.09
C LYS A 69 13.06 3.42 -10.50
N SER A 70 11.96 3.73 -11.15
CA SER A 70 11.01 4.75 -10.66
C SER A 70 10.32 4.36 -9.35
N VAL A 71 10.08 3.06 -9.11
CA VAL A 71 9.42 2.56 -7.89
C VAL A 71 10.39 2.08 -6.81
N THR A 72 11.70 2.02 -7.09
CA THR A 72 12.71 1.49 -6.16
C THR A 72 12.70 2.24 -4.83
N GLY A 73 12.54 3.56 -4.84
CA GLY A 73 12.45 4.36 -3.62
C GLY A 73 11.30 3.94 -2.73
N ALA A 74 10.12 3.74 -3.31
CA ALA A 74 8.92 3.28 -2.57
C ALA A 74 9.12 1.87 -2.01
N LEU A 75 9.72 0.96 -2.78
CA LEU A 75 10.01 -0.41 -2.33
C LEU A 75 11.00 -0.43 -1.16
N LEU A 76 12.04 0.41 -1.21
CA LEU A 76 13.01 0.53 -0.10
C LEU A 76 12.34 1.08 1.16
N ILE A 77 11.48 2.08 1.05
CA ILE A 77 10.72 2.62 2.18
C ILE A 77 9.87 1.50 2.80
N LEU A 78 9.10 0.75 2.01
CA LEU A 78 8.30 -0.36 2.51
C LEU A 78 9.14 -1.42 3.23
N LEU A 79 10.30 -1.77 2.68
CA LEU A 79 11.22 -2.73 3.27
C LEU A 79 11.76 -2.24 4.62
N PHE A 80 12.22 -0.99 4.69
CA PHE A 80 12.74 -0.41 5.93
C PHE A 80 11.64 -0.22 6.99
N VAL A 81 10.43 0.18 6.59
CA VAL A 81 9.30 0.28 7.51
C VAL A 81 8.90 -1.09 8.06
N GLY A 82 8.88 -2.13 7.22
CA GLY A 82 8.66 -3.50 7.66
C GLY A 82 9.72 -3.98 8.66
N ALA A 83 10.99 -3.71 8.38
CA ALA A 83 12.10 -4.02 9.28
C ALA A 83 11.98 -3.25 10.62
N LEU A 84 11.60 -1.97 10.58
CA LEU A 84 11.37 -1.15 11.77
C LEU A 84 10.23 -1.73 12.63
N ALA A 85 9.10 -2.05 12.01
CA ALA A 85 7.96 -2.65 12.71
C ALA A 85 8.37 -3.98 13.37
N GLY A 86 9.13 -4.83 12.67
CA GLY A 86 9.66 -6.07 13.23
C GLY A 86 10.58 -5.84 14.44
N THR A 87 11.48 -4.87 14.37
CA THR A 87 12.36 -4.52 15.51
C THR A 87 11.57 -3.95 16.69
N TRP A 88 10.53 -3.17 16.45
CA TRP A 88 9.64 -2.64 17.50
C TRP A 88 8.82 -3.73 18.20
N MET A 89 8.43 -4.78 17.47
CA MET A 89 7.80 -5.95 18.07
C MET A 89 8.74 -6.68 19.01
N ILE A 90 9.97 -6.98 18.53
CA ILE A 90 10.96 -7.76 19.32
C ILE A 90 11.48 -6.95 20.51
N SER A 91 11.68 -5.64 20.37
CA SER A 91 12.18 -4.77 21.45
C SER A 91 11.13 -4.47 22.52
N GLY A 92 9.87 -4.88 22.32
CA GLY A 92 8.79 -4.62 23.28
C GLY A 92 8.18 -3.22 23.18
N ILE A 93 8.57 -2.39 22.19
CA ILE A 93 8.00 -1.06 22.00
C ILE A 93 6.50 -1.17 21.69
N ILE A 94 6.11 -1.99 20.70
CA ILE A 94 4.69 -2.18 20.37
C ILE A 94 3.89 -2.77 21.55
N PRO A 95 4.31 -3.85 22.22
CA PRO A 95 3.65 -4.33 23.43
C PRO A 95 3.51 -3.26 24.52
N SER A 96 4.53 -2.43 24.73
CA SER A 96 4.45 -1.33 25.71
C SER A 96 3.44 -0.26 25.31
N MET A 97 3.41 0.11 24.03
CA MET A 97 2.41 1.07 23.50
C MET A 97 0.99 0.52 23.66
N VAL A 98 0.78 -0.78 23.41
CA VAL A 98 -0.51 -1.45 23.65
C VAL A 98 -0.88 -1.39 25.13
N TYR A 99 0.03 -1.76 26.03
CA TYR A 99 -0.22 -1.76 27.47
C TYR A 99 -0.62 -0.39 28.01
N TYR A 100 0.14 0.65 27.66
CA TYR A 100 -0.17 2.02 28.09
C TYR A 100 -1.40 2.59 27.37
N GLY A 101 -1.57 2.27 26.09
CA GLY A 101 -2.74 2.69 25.32
C GLY A 101 -4.05 2.18 25.90
N LEU A 102 -4.08 0.94 26.38
CA LEU A 102 -5.25 0.35 27.07
C LEU A 102 -5.61 1.05 28.38
N LYS A 103 -4.65 1.73 29.00
CA LYS A 103 -4.90 2.50 30.23
C LYS A 103 -5.43 3.91 30.01
N ILE A 104 -5.19 4.45 28.82
CA ILE A 104 -5.47 5.87 28.51
C ILE A 104 -6.69 5.99 27.60
N LEU A 105 -6.88 5.04 26.65
CA LEU A 105 -7.90 5.13 25.61
C LEU A 105 -9.18 4.41 26.03
N ASP A 106 -10.28 5.15 26.09
CA ASP A 106 -11.62 4.60 26.32
C ASP A 106 -12.13 3.91 25.03
N PRO A 107 -12.69 2.68 25.12
CA PRO A 107 -13.22 1.95 23.96
C PRO A 107 -14.25 2.73 23.16
N ASN A 108 -15.07 3.57 23.81
CA ASN A 108 -16.15 4.32 23.14
C ASN A 108 -15.64 5.43 22.22
N ILE A 109 -14.47 5.99 22.51
CA ILE A 109 -13.86 7.06 21.73
C ILE A 109 -12.61 6.60 20.97
N PHE A 110 -12.31 5.31 21.02
CA PHE A 110 -11.08 4.75 20.46
C PHE A 110 -10.92 4.99 18.97
N LEU A 111 -11.97 4.72 18.16
CA LEU A 111 -11.90 4.91 16.72
C LEU A 111 -11.72 6.39 16.31
N PRO A 112 -12.49 7.35 16.84
CA PRO A 112 -12.19 8.77 16.64
C PRO A 112 -10.79 9.17 17.08
N ALA A 113 -10.31 8.68 18.22
CA ALA A 113 -8.96 8.95 18.69
C ALA A 113 -7.89 8.42 17.72
N CYS A 114 -8.07 7.22 17.14
CA CYS A 114 -7.18 6.69 16.10
C CYS A 114 -7.09 7.63 14.89
N ILE A 115 -8.23 8.14 14.41
CA ILE A 115 -8.26 9.06 13.27
C ILE A 115 -7.47 10.33 13.61
N ILE A 116 -7.72 10.94 14.76
CA ILE A 116 -7.07 12.19 15.18
C ILE A 116 -5.56 11.99 15.36
N ILE A 117 -5.15 10.95 16.08
CA ILE A 117 -3.74 10.63 16.33
C ILE A 117 -3.01 10.40 15.00
N CYS A 118 -3.55 9.54 14.14
CA CYS A 118 -2.94 9.26 12.84
C CYS A 118 -2.91 10.51 11.94
N SER A 119 -3.93 11.37 12.00
CA SER A 119 -3.96 12.62 11.25
C SER A 119 -2.83 13.57 11.68
N ILE A 120 -2.68 13.79 12.97
CA ILE A 120 -1.65 14.67 13.52
C ILE A 120 -0.25 14.18 13.15
N ILE A 121 -0.01 12.86 13.33
CA ILE A 121 1.30 12.27 13.02
C ILE A 121 1.56 12.34 11.53
N SER A 122 0.56 12.06 10.70
CA SER A 122 0.70 12.08 9.25
C SER A 122 0.91 13.49 8.70
N VAL A 123 0.28 14.53 9.28
CA VAL A 123 0.59 15.93 8.96
C VAL A 123 2.05 16.24 9.27
N ALA A 124 2.54 15.80 10.42
CA ALA A 124 3.91 16.06 10.86
C ALA A 124 4.97 15.32 10.02
N THR A 125 4.67 14.08 9.58
CA THR A 125 5.60 13.24 8.83
C THR A 125 5.49 13.41 7.31
N GLY A 126 4.35 13.88 6.81
CA GLY A 126 4.05 13.97 5.38
C GLY A 126 3.88 12.61 4.69
N SER A 127 3.61 11.54 5.45
CA SER A 127 3.52 10.19 4.89
C SER A 127 2.44 9.35 5.55
N SER A 128 1.41 9.02 4.76
CA SER A 128 0.37 8.08 5.19
C SER A 128 0.91 6.66 5.38
N TRP A 129 1.86 6.23 4.57
CA TRP A 129 2.49 4.92 4.66
C TRP A 129 3.26 4.74 5.96
N THR A 130 4.12 5.70 6.28
CA THR A 130 4.92 5.66 7.51
C THR A 130 4.02 5.66 8.75
N THR A 131 3.00 6.52 8.77
CA THR A 131 2.05 6.60 9.89
C THR A 131 1.29 5.30 10.07
N SER A 132 0.73 4.73 9.00
CA SER A 132 -0.02 3.47 9.06
C SER A 132 0.84 2.30 9.51
N ALA A 133 2.06 2.19 8.99
CA ALA A 133 2.96 1.08 9.26
C ALA A 133 3.71 1.18 10.60
N THR A 134 3.68 2.30 11.28
CA THR A 134 4.30 2.49 12.61
C THR A 134 3.22 2.56 13.69
N VAL A 135 2.69 3.75 13.93
CA VAL A 135 1.66 3.97 14.97
C VAL A 135 0.39 3.19 14.68
N GLY A 136 0.02 3.03 13.41
CA GLY A 136 -1.16 2.27 13.02
C GLY A 136 -1.12 0.81 13.49
N ILE A 137 0.02 0.14 13.41
CA ILE A 137 0.17 -1.24 13.90
C ILE A 137 -0.09 -1.33 15.41
N ALA A 138 0.44 -0.37 16.18
CA ALA A 138 0.21 -0.33 17.63
C ALA A 138 -1.28 -0.07 17.95
N LEU A 139 -1.94 0.86 17.22
CA LEU A 139 -3.37 1.13 17.39
C LEU A 139 -4.24 -0.08 17.04
N VAL A 140 -3.89 -0.83 15.99
CA VAL A 140 -4.58 -2.08 15.66
C VAL A 140 -4.45 -3.09 16.78
N GLY A 141 -3.26 -3.25 17.38
CA GLY A 141 -3.04 -4.10 18.56
C GLY A 141 -3.88 -3.67 19.76
N ILE A 142 -3.96 -2.36 20.04
CA ILE A 142 -4.79 -1.82 21.13
C ILE A 142 -6.28 -2.12 20.86
N GLY A 143 -6.76 -1.83 19.65
CA GLY A 143 -8.15 -2.02 19.27
C GLY A 143 -8.58 -3.49 19.37
N GLN A 144 -7.73 -4.42 18.92
CA GLN A 144 -7.98 -5.86 19.07
C GLN A 144 -8.08 -6.27 20.56
N ALA A 145 -7.20 -5.74 21.41
CA ALA A 145 -7.24 -5.99 22.85
C ALA A 145 -8.49 -5.39 23.53
N LEU A 146 -9.07 -4.32 22.94
CA LEU A 146 -10.35 -3.74 23.36
C LEU A 146 -11.58 -4.48 22.77
N GLY A 147 -11.38 -5.54 21.98
CA GLY A 147 -12.45 -6.30 21.34
C GLY A 147 -13.01 -5.64 20.07
N ILE A 148 -12.36 -4.62 19.52
CA ILE A 148 -12.76 -3.94 18.28
C ILE A 148 -12.15 -4.70 17.08
N SER A 149 -12.94 -4.89 16.01
CA SER A 149 -12.45 -5.63 14.84
C SER A 149 -11.26 -4.91 14.19
N ALA A 150 -10.26 -5.68 13.74
CA ALA A 150 -9.07 -5.15 13.07
C ALA A 150 -9.40 -4.32 11.82
N GLY A 151 -10.46 -4.70 11.09
CA GLY A 151 -10.92 -3.95 9.91
C GLY A 151 -11.42 -2.55 10.25
N MET A 152 -12.17 -2.39 11.34
CA MET A 152 -12.65 -1.08 11.79
C MET A 152 -11.50 -0.19 12.25
N VAL A 153 -10.58 -0.75 13.02
CA VAL A 153 -9.39 -0.01 13.49
C VAL A 153 -8.48 0.34 12.32
N GLY A 154 -8.23 -0.61 11.43
CA GLY A 154 -7.46 -0.38 10.21
C GLY A 154 -8.08 0.71 9.33
N GLY A 155 -9.40 0.71 9.16
CA GLY A 155 -10.13 1.76 8.46
C GLY A 155 -9.94 3.14 9.11
N ALA A 156 -10.04 3.24 10.43
CA ALA A 156 -9.81 4.48 11.17
C ALA A 156 -8.37 4.98 11.04
N VAL A 157 -7.38 4.09 11.19
CA VAL A 157 -5.96 4.39 11.04
C VAL A 157 -5.66 4.92 9.62
N ILE A 158 -6.10 4.20 8.59
CA ILE A 158 -5.88 4.58 7.20
C ILE A 158 -6.55 5.92 6.89
N SER A 159 -7.80 6.11 7.33
CA SER A 159 -8.53 7.37 7.13
C SER A 159 -7.78 8.56 7.74
N GLY A 160 -7.31 8.43 8.98
CA GLY A 160 -6.54 9.47 9.63
C GLY A 160 -5.18 9.71 8.96
N ALA A 161 -4.45 8.65 8.62
CA ALA A 161 -3.16 8.75 7.98
C ALA A 161 -3.24 9.42 6.60
N TYR A 162 -4.22 9.06 5.77
CA TYR A 162 -4.42 9.69 4.47
C TYR A 162 -4.91 11.14 4.59
N PHE A 163 -5.84 11.40 5.51
CA PHE A 163 -6.29 12.77 5.76
C PHE A 163 -5.13 13.68 6.14
N GLY A 164 -4.30 13.25 7.09
CA GLY A 164 -3.12 14.02 7.51
C GLY A 164 -2.09 14.20 6.40
N ASP A 165 -1.82 13.16 5.61
CA ASP A 165 -0.92 13.22 4.47
C ASP A 165 -1.36 14.28 3.44
N LYS A 166 -2.66 14.34 3.13
CA LYS A 166 -3.19 15.32 2.16
C LYS A 166 -3.16 16.76 2.68
N LEU A 167 -3.15 16.97 3.97
CA LEU A 167 -3.01 18.30 4.60
C LEU A 167 -1.55 18.70 4.85
N SER A 168 -0.63 17.75 4.76
CA SER A 168 0.78 18.01 5.07
C SER A 168 1.49 18.78 3.95
N PRO A 169 2.19 19.85 4.26
CA PRO A 169 3.07 20.53 3.29
C PRO A 169 4.29 19.67 2.92
N LEU A 170 4.59 18.63 3.68
CA LEU A 170 5.71 17.69 3.44
C LEU A 170 5.31 16.48 2.59
N SER A 171 4.03 16.37 2.21
CA SER A 171 3.54 15.22 1.45
C SER A 171 4.08 15.20 0.02
N ASP A 172 4.79 14.12 -0.31
CA ASP A 172 5.30 13.89 -1.67
C ASP A 172 4.16 13.79 -2.69
N THR A 173 3.08 13.10 -2.32
CA THR A 173 1.94 12.87 -3.23
C THR A 173 1.16 14.15 -3.52
N THR A 174 1.03 15.03 -2.54
CA THR A 174 0.32 16.31 -2.71
C THR A 174 1.16 17.30 -3.50
N ASN A 175 2.47 17.37 -3.23
CA ASN A 175 3.39 18.25 -3.94
C ASN A 175 3.57 17.82 -5.40
N LEU A 176 3.65 16.51 -5.68
CA LEU A 176 3.72 16.00 -7.06
C LEU A 176 2.42 16.23 -7.85
N ALA A 177 1.26 16.22 -7.19
CA ALA A 177 -0.01 16.48 -7.85
C ALA A 177 -0.23 17.96 -8.20
N ALA A 178 0.49 18.87 -7.53
CA ALA A 178 0.41 20.30 -7.75
C ALA A 178 1.46 20.83 -8.75
N ALA A 179 2.46 20.03 -9.10
CA ALA A 179 3.52 20.36 -10.06
C ALA A 179 3.17 19.96 -11.49
#